data_a5f87e7fae4977257866d33e05f24da6
#
_entry.id   a5f87e7fae4977257866d33e05f24da6
#
_cell.length_a   1.000
_cell.length_b   1.000
_cell.length_c   1.000
_cell.angle_alpha   90.00
_cell.angle_beta   90.00
_cell.angle_gamma   90.00
#
_symmetry.space_group_name_H-M   'P 1'
#
loop_
_entity.id
_entity.type
_entity.pdbx_description
1 polymer ?
#
loop_
_entity_poly.entity_id
_entity_poly.type
_entity_poly.pdbx_seq_one_letter_code
_entity_poly.pdbx_strand_id
1 'polypeptide(L)'
;MIPNDHLFWLLKEKCYKKGNFTLSSGRETDHYVNCKNVTLSGEGLYNVASSILEFIDVDVKAVAGLTLGADPLVSGVAMLSLIHI
;
A
#
# COMPACT_ATOMS: atom_id res chain seq x y z
N MET A 1 -13.11 11.54 -2.36
CA MET A 1 -12.16 10.52 -2.82
C MET A 1 -12.72 9.82 -4.04
N ILE A 2 -11.90 9.65 -5.05
CA ILE A 2 -12.29 8.92 -6.27
C ILE A 2 -11.91 7.44 -6.07
N PRO A 3 -12.87 6.50 -6.17
CA PRO A 3 -12.54 5.09 -6.06
C PRO A 3 -11.55 4.66 -7.13
N ASN A 4 -10.61 3.80 -6.76
CA ASN A 4 -9.67 3.20 -7.70
C ASN A 4 -10.02 1.70 -7.85
N ASP A 5 -10.90 1.40 -8.77
CA ASP A 5 -11.38 0.03 -9.00
C ASP A 5 -10.25 -0.89 -9.46
N HIS A 6 -9.31 -0.36 -10.25
CA HIS A 6 -8.16 -1.14 -10.71
C HIS A 6 -7.25 -1.54 -9.54
N LEU A 7 -6.99 -0.62 -8.62
CA LEU A 7 -6.22 -0.94 -7.41
C LEU A 7 -6.93 -1.98 -6.55
N PHE A 8 -8.23 -1.83 -6.37
CA PHE A 8 -9.03 -2.81 -5.62
C PHE A 8 -8.91 -4.20 -6.24
N TRP A 9 -9.00 -4.29 -7.57
CA TRP A 9 -8.86 -5.56 -8.28
C TRP A 9 -7.46 -6.17 -8.08
N LEU A 10 -6.40 -5.35 -8.19
CA LEU A 10 -5.02 -5.80 -7.97
C LEU A 10 -4.83 -6.36 -6.56
N LEU A 11 -5.33 -5.66 -5.54
CA LEU A 11 -5.22 -6.09 -4.16
C LEU A 11 -5.98 -7.39 -3.92
N LYS A 12 -7.19 -7.51 -4.47
CA LYS A 12 -8.00 -8.71 -4.31
C LYS A 12 -7.34 -9.93 -4.96
N GLU A 13 -6.82 -9.77 -6.17
CA GLU A 13 -6.27 -10.90 -6.93
C GLU A 13 -4.87 -11.31 -6.44
N LYS A 14 -4.03 -10.36 -6.02
CA LYS A 14 -2.62 -10.61 -5.73
C LYS A 14 -2.28 -10.64 -4.25
N CYS A 15 -3.07 -10.03 -3.41
CA CYS A 15 -2.73 -9.83 -1.99
C CYS A 15 -3.64 -10.60 -1.04
N TYR A 16 -4.90 -10.78 -1.40
CA TYR A 16 -5.88 -11.42 -0.52
C TYR A 16 -5.86 -12.94 -0.69
N LYS A 17 -5.78 -13.64 0.43
CA LYS A 17 -5.82 -15.12 0.45
C LYS A 17 -6.79 -15.60 1.52
N LYS A 18 -7.56 -16.63 1.16
CA LYS A 18 -8.41 -17.39 2.08
C LYS A 18 -7.72 -18.69 2.46
N GLY A 19 -7.89 -19.11 3.71
CA GLY A 19 -7.31 -20.35 4.21
C GLY A 19 -7.10 -20.29 5.72
N ASN A 20 -6.29 -21.19 6.25
CA ASN A 20 -5.93 -21.17 7.67
C ASN A 20 -4.56 -20.52 7.81
N PHE A 21 -4.51 -19.39 8.49
CA PHE A 21 -3.28 -18.64 8.72
C PHE A 21 -3.10 -18.37 10.20
N THR A 22 -1.86 -18.50 10.67
CA THR A 22 -1.48 -18.12 12.02
C THR A 22 -0.73 -16.79 11.97
N LEU A 23 -1.25 -15.78 12.65
CA LEU A 23 -0.62 -14.48 12.74
C LEU A 23 0.58 -14.51 13.67
N SER A 24 1.45 -13.51 13.59
CA SER A 24 2.61 -13.38 14.48
C SER A 24 2.22 -13.26 15.95
N SER A 25 1.00 -12.81 16.24
CA SER A 25 0.44 -12.78 17.59
C SER A 25 0.02 -14.16 18.13
N GLY A 26 0.06 -15.21 17.30
CA GLY A 26 -0.41 -16.54 17.62
C GLY A 26 -1.90 -16.75 17.35
N ARG A 27 -2.64 -15.73 16.96
CA ARG A 27 -4.06 -15.83 16.61
C ARG A 27 -4.23 -16.45 15.24
N GLU A 28 -5.27 -17.26 15.10
CA GLU A 28 -5.62 -17.84 13.80
C GLU A 28 -6.66 -16.99 13.10
N THR A 29 -6.57 -16.94 11.77
CA THR A 29 -7.53 -16.24 10.92
C THR A 29 -7.78 -17.06 9.64
N ASP A 30 -8.94 -16.85 9.04
CA ASP A 30 -9.32 -17.50 7.79
C ASP A 30 -8.98 -16.68 6.55
N HIS A 31 -8.38 -15.54 6.73
CA HIS A 31 -7.94 -14.69 5.60
C HIS A 31 -6.63 -13.99 5.94
N TYR A 32 -5.91 -13.62 4.90
CA TYR A 32 -4.63 -12.94 5.02
C TYR A 32 -4.44 -11.97 3.86
N VAL A 33 -3.93 -10.78 4.15
CA VAL A 33 -3.63 -9.77 3.13
C VAL A 33 -2.15 -9.43 3.22
N ASN A 34 -1.42 -9.64 2.11
CA ASN A 34 -0.02 -9.24 1.99
C ASN A 34 0.11 -8.29 0.81
N CYS A 35 0.19 -7.01 1.09
CA CYS A 35 0.23 -5.96 0.06
C CYS A 35 1.53 -5.91 -0.73
N LYS A 36 2.60 -6.59 -0.30
CA LYS A 36 3.89 -6.57 -0.98
C LYS A 36 3.80 -7.03 -2.44
N ASN A 37 2.89 -7.94 -2.74
CA ASN A 37 2.69 -8.41 -4.12
C ASN A 37 2.21 -7.30 -5.07
N VAL A 38 1.67 -6.23 -4.53
CA VAL A 38 1.23 -5.05 -5.29
C VAL A 38 2.23 -3.91 -5.12
N THR A 39 2.64 -3.62 -3.88
CA THR A 39 3.52 -2.46 -3.59
C THR A 39 4.92 -2.61 -4.16
N LEU A 40 5.37 -3.83 -4.43
CA LEU A 40 6.69 -4.09 -5.03
C LEU A 40 6.62 -4.26 -6.56
N SER A 41 5.46 -4.13 -7.17
CA SER A 41 5.34 -4.07 -8.63
C SER A 41 5.24 -2.61 -9.08
N GLY A 42 5.71 -2.31 -10.29
CA GLY A 42 5.64 -0.94 -10.81
C GLY A 42 4.22 -0.43 -10.93
N GLU A 43 3.35 -1.22 -11.55
CA GLU A 43 1.93 -0.89 -11.70
C GLU A 43 1.23 -0.75 -10.34
N GLY A 44 1.47 -1.70 -9.44
CA GLY A 44 0.84 -1.69 -8.12
C GLY A 44 1.29 -0.51 -7.28
N LEU A 45 2.60 -0.25 -7.23
CA LEU A 45 3.13 0.87 -6.46
C LEU A 45 2.63 2.21 -7.00
N TYR A 46 2.63 2.38 -8.32
CA TYR A 46 2.11 3.59 -8.94
C TYR A 46 0.65 3.83 -8.55
N ASN A 47 -0.19 2.79 -8.63
CA ASN A 47 -1.61 2.91 -8.28
C ASN A 47 -1.82 3.21 -6.80
N VAL A 48 -1.07 2.56 -5.90
CA VAL A 48 -1.20 2.81 -4.46
C VAL A 48 -0.73 4.22 -4.12
N ALA A 49 0.44 4.62 -4.59
CA ALA A 49 0.99 5.94 -4.30
C ALA A 49 0.09 7.05 -4.87
N SER A 50 -0.44 6.88 -6.08
CA SER A 50 -1.36 7.84 -6.69
C SER A 50 -2.65 7.97 -5.89
N SER A 51 -3.17 6.87 -5.35
CA SER A 51 -4.37 6.89 -4.52
C SER A 51 -4.11 7.61 -3.18
N ILE A 52 -2.94 7.40 -2.58
CA ILE A 52 -2.57 8.09 -1.35
C ILE A 52 -2.47 9.61 -1.58
N LEU A 53 -1.99 10.03 -2.75
CA LEU A 53 -1.87 11.47 -3.06
C LEU A 53 -3.19 12.21 -2.95
N GLU A 54 -4.32 11.56 -3.20
CA GLU A 54 -5.64 12.17 -3.08
C GLU A 54 -5.95 12.64 -1.65
N PHE A 55 -5.27 12.08 -0.65
CA PHE A 55 -5.47 12.41 0.77
C PHE A 55 -4.45 13.41 1.29
N ILE A 56 -3.49 13.84 0.48
CA ILE A 56 -2.40 14.71 0.91
C ILE A 56 -2.75 16.17 0.60
N ASP A 57 -2.73 16.99 1.64
CA ASP A 57 -2.93 18.43 1.50
C ASP A 57 -1.68 19.12 0.92
N VAL A 58 -1.88 20.29 0.33
CA VAL A 58 -0.81 21.04 -0.35
C VAL A 58 0.30 21.51 0.61
N ASP A 59 0.03 21.60 1.90
CA ASP A 59 1.00 22.04 2.90
C ASP A 59 1.78 20.89 3.56
N VAL A 60 1.53 19.64 3.17
CA VAL A 60 2.32 18.49 3.64
C VAL A 60 3.74 18.58 3.06
N LYS A 61 4.74 18.47 3.92
CA LYS A 61 6.15 18.65 3.56
C LYS A 61 6.95 17.35 3.55
N ALA A 62 6.47 16.32 4.22
CA ALA A 62 7.21 15.07 4.34
C ALA A 62 6.27 13.88 4.54
N VAL A 63 6.77 12.70 4.21
CA VAL A 63 6.09 11.42 4.41
C VAL A 63 7.06 10.46 5.08
N ALA A 64 6.56 9.61 5.98
CA ALA A 64 7.39 8.67 6.71
C ALA A 64 6.69 7.33 6.88
N GLY A 65 7.48 6.28 7.12
CA GLY A 65 6.99 4.94 7.41
C GLY A 65 7.91 4.25 8.41
N LEU A 66 7.35 3.36 9.22
CA LEU A 66 8.07 2.72 10.31
C LEU A 66 8.71 1.38 9.93
N THR A 67 8.18 0.69 8.93
CA THR A 67 8.59 -0.66 8.61
C THR A 67 9.21 -0.75 7.22
N LEU A 68 9.98 -1.81 6.99
CA LEU A 68 10.56 -2.09 5.69
C LEU A 68 9.45 -2.21 4.61
N GLY A 69 8.31 -2.79 4.97
CA GLY A 69 7.17 -2.89 4.06
C GLY A 69 6.55 -1.55 3.67
N ALA A 70 6.74 -0.51 4.49
CA ALA A 70 6.27 0.84 4.17
C ALA A 70 7.22 1.61 3.25
N ASP A 71 8.49 1.20 3.14
CA ASP A 71 9.50 1.95 2.38
C ASP A 71 9.12 2.21 0.93
N PRO A 72 8.62 1.23 0.15
CA PRO A 72 8.19 1.51 -1.22
C PRO A 72 7.06 2.54 -1.28
N LEU A 73 6.11 2.48 -0.35
CA LEU A 73 4.99 3.42 -0.31
C LEU A 73 5.47 4.84 -0.02
N VAL A 74 6.35 4.99 0.96
CA VAL A 74 6.95 6.28 1.32
C VAL A 74 7.71 6.86 0.14
N SER A 75 8.55 6.05 -0.50
CA SER A 75 9.33 6.48 -1.65
C SER A 75 8.45 6.85 -2.84
N GLY A 76 7.42 6.07 -3.12
CA GLY A 76 6.48 6.34 -4.21
C GLY A 76 5.72 7.64 -4.00
N VAL A 77 5.21 7.86 -2.80
CA VAL A 77 4.49 9.09 -2.47
C VAL A 77 5.41 10.31 -2.53
N ALA A 78 6.61 10.21 -1.96
CA ALA A 78 7.59 11.30 -1.99
C ALA A 78 7.96 11.68 -3.42
N MET A 79 8.20 10.70 -4.28
CA MET A 79 8.57 10.94 -5.66
C MET A 79 7.44 11.60 -6.46
N LEU A 80 6.21 11.10 -6.33
CA LEU A 80 5.06 11.63 -7.07
C LEU A 80 4.65 13.01 -6.60
N SER A 81 4.79 13.31 -5.31
CA SER A 81 4.39 14.59 -4.71
C SER A 81 5.53 15.60 -4.62
N LEU A 82 6.77 15.15 -4.82
CA LEU A 82 8.01 15.96 -4.69
C LEU A 82 8.21 16.49 -3.27
N ILE A 83 7.74 15.75 -2.27
CA ILE A 83 7.98 16.10 -0.86
C ILE A 83 9.10 15.22 -0.28
N HIS A 84 9.50 15.51 0.95
CA HIS A 84 10.61 14.83 1.60
C HIS A 84 10.20 13.52 2.27
N ILE A 85 11.19 12.66 2.45
CA ILE A 85 11.04 11.46 3.26
C ILE A 85 11.47 11.78 4.70
#